data_bfaaaf1fa08bb563f183aae3f962e81d
#
_entry.id   bfaaaf1fa08bb563f183aae3f962e81d
#
_cell.length_a   1.000
_cell.length_b   1.000
_cell.length_c   1.000
_cell.angle_alpha   90.00
_cell.angle_beta   90.00
_cell.angle_gamma   90.00
#
_symmetry.space_group_name_H-M   'P 1'
#
loop_
_entity.id
_entity.type
_entity.pdbx_description
1 polymer ?
#
loop_
_entity_poly.entity_id
_entity_poly.type
_entity_poly.pdbx_seq_one_letter_code
_entity_poly.pdbx_strand_id
1 'polypeptide(L)'
;SMGGIDVLIVNGKPVSSESTIISSIGDKKYYLSIDSFFQVNKFLTKKLYDEVKENVKTISNAKVLDLYCGTGTIGIYIASLAKEVIGIDCSKSNITDADKNKVLNSIDNIRFICAKVEDVIDQFKSNIDIIIVDPPRAGLDPKTISNLKRINPKKIVYVSCVPATLARDLKELCSSYEIEYVKPFNMFQRTYHIECVTVLHQKNINKEKNSC
;
A
#
# COMPACT_ATOMS: atom_id res chain seq x y z
N SER A 1 6.28 -19.01 -27.63
CA SER A 1 7.12 -19.62 -26.59
C SER A 1 6.24 -19.94 -25.40
N MET A 2 6.13 -21.21 -25.06
CA MET A 2 5.45 -21.65 -23.83
C MET A 2 6.22 -21.06 -22.65
N GLY A 3 5.55 -20.26 -21.83
CA GLY A 3 6.17 -19.72 -20.62
C GLY A 3 6.54 -20.89 -19.70
N GLY A 4 7.81 -20.98 -19.36
CA GLY A 4 8.33 -22.00 -18.45
C GLY A 4 7.67 -21.86 -17.07
N ILE A 5 7.49 -22.98 -16.38
CA ILE A 5 7.12 -22.99 -14.95
C ILE A 5 8.41 -22.64 -14.19
N ASP A 6 8.46 -21.44 -13.62
CA ASP A 6 9.63 -20.95 -12.89
C ASP A 6 9.78 -21.64 -11.53
N VAL A 7 8.66 -22.04 -10.90
CA VAL A 7 8.65 -22.79 -9.63
C VAL A 7 7.50 -23.81 -9.63
N LEU A 8 7.79 -25.06 -9.30
CA LEU A 8 6.81 -26.10 -9.05
C LEU A 8 6.72 -26.38 -7.55
N ILE A 9 5.53 -26.25 -6.96
CA ILE A 9 5.27 -26.53 -5.55
C ILE A 9 4.38 -27.77 -5.45
N VAL A 10 4.82 -28.80 -4.75
CA VAL A 10 4.02 -30.00 -4.47
C VAL A 10 3.95 -30.19 -2.94
N ASN A 11 2.72 -30.30 -2.41
CA ASN A 11 2.46 -30.42 -0.97
C ASN A 11 3.15 -29.32 -0.12
N GLY A 12 3.14 -28.06 -0.61
CA GLY A 12 3.71 -26.93 0.09
C GLY A 12 5.25 -26.87 0.08
N LYS A 13 5.93 -27.77 -0.66
CA LYS A 13 7.39 -27.75 -0.80
C LYS A 13 7.78 -27.47 -2.25
N PRO A 14 8.78 -26.59 -2.49
CA PRO A 14 9.28 -26.37 -3.84
C PRO A 14 10.00 -27.64 -4.34
N VAL A 15 9.67 -28.04 -5.56
CA VAL A 15 10.31 -29.17 -6.26
C VAL A 15 11.45 -28.67 -7.16
N SER A 16 11.46 -27.37 -7.48
CA SER A 16 12.56 -26.71 -8.21
C SER A 16 13.56 -26.11 -7.22
N SER A 17 14.82 -25.96 -7.64
CA SER A 17 15.90 -25.38 -6.84
C SER A 17 15.70 -23.90 -6.50
N GLU A 18 14.76 -23.22 -7.15
CA GLU A 18 14.44 -21.81 -6.91
C GLU A 18 13.11 -21.69 -6.14
N SER A 19 13.21 -21.14 -4.95
CA SER A 19 12.05 -20.86 -4.06
C SER A 19 11.46 -19.44 -4.29
N THR A 20 11.94 -18.72 -5.30
CA THR A 20 11.54 -17.33 -5.59
C THR A 20 11.14 -17.15 -7.03
N ILE A 21 10.10 -16.36 -7.24
CA ILE A 21 9.62 -15.95 -8.56
C ILE A 21 9.97 -14.46 -8.76
N ILE A 22 10.43 -14.08 -9.94
CA ILE A 22 10.55 -12.68 -10.32
C ILE A 22 9.33 -12.28 -11.14
N SER A 23 8.61 -11.27 -10.68
CA SER A 23 7.47 -10.67 -11.38
C SER A 23 7.73 -9.19 -11.66
N SER A 24 7.03 -8.60 -12.64
CA SER A 24 7.17 -7.19 -12.98
C SER A 24 5.84 -6.47 -12.93
N ILE A 25 5.85 -5.22 -12.43
CA ILE A 25 4.74 -4.28 -12.50
C ILE A 25 5.32 -2.97 -13.08
N GLY A 26 4.89 -2.62 -14.31
CA GLY A 26 5.51 -1.51 -15.03
C GLY A 26 6.99 -1.76 -15.29
N ASP A 27 7.84 -0.82 -14.90
CA ASP A 27 9.30 -0.87 -15.00
C ASP A 27 9.98 -1.52 -13.79
N LYS A 28 9.23 -1.88 -12.74
CA LYS A 28 9.76 -2.45 -11.51
C LYS A 28 9.69 -3.97 -11.49
N LYS A 29 10.72 -4.59 -10.92
CA LYS A 29 10.86 -6.05 -10.76
C LYS A 29 10.73 -6.42 -9.28
N TYR A 30 10.12 -7.55 -8.98
CA TYR A 30 9.86 -7.98 -7.61
C TYR A 30 10.22 -9.46 -7.43
N TYR A 31 11.02 -9.77 -6.43
CA TYR A 31 11.16 -11.10 -5.89
C TYR A 31 9.93 -11.43 -5.05
N LEU A 32 9.41 -12.63 -5.24
CA LEU A 32 8.28 -13.16 -4.51
C LEU A 32 8.68 -14.51 -3.94
N SER A 33 8.72 -14.62 -2.63
CA SER A 33 8.86 -15.93 -1.97
C SER A 33 7.51 -16.66 -1.98
N ILE A 34 7.55 -17.97 -1.70
CA ILE A 34 6.36 -18.85 -1.72
C ILE A 34 5.27 -18.35 -0.75
N ASP A 35 5.68 -17.76 0.38
CA ASP A 35 4.78 -17.28 1.42
C ASP A 35 4.34 -15.81 1.23
N SER A 36 4.83 -15.15 0.17
CA SER A 36 4.53 -13.74 -0.09
C SER A 36 3.24 -13.58 -0.86
N PHE A 37 2.38 -12.67 -0.39
CA PHE A 37 1.21 -12.25 -1.17
C PHE A 37 1.62 -11.34 -2.32
N PHE A 38 1.12 -11.63 -3.53
CA PHE A 38 1.28 -10.77 -4.70
C PHE A 38 -0.01 -10.76 -5.52
N GLN A 39 -0.35 -9.59 -6.05
CA GLN A 39 -1.54 -9.41 -6.88
C GLN A 39 -1.45 -10.22 -8.19
N VAL A 40 -2.40 -11.11 -8.41
CA VAL A 40 -2.38 -12.10 -9.51
C VAL A 40 -2.60 -11.46 -10.88
N ASN A 41 -3.40 -10.40 -10.94
CA ASN A 41 -3.76 -9.72 -12.20
C ASN A 41 -2.78 -8.58 -12.51
N LYS A 42 -1.64 -8.89 -13.12
CA LYS A 42 -0.56 -7.94 -13.43
C LYS A 42 -1.02 -6.67 -14.16
N PHE A 43 -1.99 -6.79 -15.08
CA PHE A 43 -2.47 -5.65 -15.87
C PHE A 43 -3.30 -4.67 -15.03
N LEU A 44 -4.21 -5.18 -14.21
CA LEU A 44 -5.03 -4.35 -13.33
C LEU A 44 -4.25 -3.86 -12.12
N THR A 45 -3.31 -4.66 -11.62
CA THR A 45 -2.38 -4.22 -10.55
C THR A 45 -1.59 -2.99 -10.99
N LYS A 46 -1.08 -2.99 -12.22
CA LYS A 46 -0.41 -1.80 -12.74
C LYS A 46 -1.32 -0.58 -12.76
N LYS A 47 -2.57 -0.72 -13.21
CA LYS A 47 -3.54 0.39 -13.22
C LYS A 47 -3.86 0.90 -11.81
N LEU A 48 -3.99 -0.01 -10.84
CA LEU A 48 -4.21 0.36 -9.44
C LEU A 48 -2.99 1.12 -8.88
N TYR A 49 -1.78 0.63 -9.16
CA TYR A 49 -0.55 1.30 -8.71
C TYR A 49 -0.31 2.63 -9.43
N ASP A 50 -0.68 2.74 -10.72
CA ASP A 50 -0.67 4.02 -11.43
C ASP A 50 -1.61 5.03 -10.75
N GLU A 51 -2.78 4.59 -10.26
CA GLU A 51 -3.70 5.44 -9.51
C GLU A 51 -3.08 5.96 -8.22
N VAL A 52 -2.45 5.08 -7.44
CA VAL A 52 -1.70 5.48 -6.23
C VAL A 52 -0.58 6.46 -6.60
N LYS A 53 0.18 6.15 -7.65
CA LYS A 53 1.29 6.97 -8.17
C LYS A 53 0.85 8.39 -8.53
N GLU A 54 -0.26 8.53 -9.25
CA GLU A 54 -0.79 9.85 -9.63
C GLU A 54 -1.15 10.68 -8.39
N ASN A 55 -1.65 10.04 -7.33
CA ASN A 55 -1.94 10.72 -6.07
C ASN A 55 -0.70 11.16 -5.31
N VAL A 56 0.39 10.39 -5.37
CA VAL A 56 1.67 10.78 -4.76
C VAL A 56 2.30 11.98 -5.48
N LYS A 57 2.22 12.05 -6.81
CA LYS A 57 2.73 13.15 -7.63
C LYS A 57 2.19 14.53 -7.24
N THR A 58 1.00 14.58 -6.66
CA THR A 58 0.35 15.86 -6.30
C THR A 58 1.06 16.63 -5.19
N ILE A 59 1.98 15.98 -4.45
CA ILE A 59 2.75 16.60 -3.37
C ILE A 59 4.25 16.40 -3.65
N SER A 60 4.92 17.46 -4.09
CA SER A 60 6.36 17.42 -4.36
C SER A 60 7.17 17.13 -3.10
N ASN A 61 8.22 16.31 -3.24
CA ASN A 61 9.11 15.94 -2.13
C ASN A 61 8.37 15.36 -0.92
N ALA A 62 7.28 14.63 -1.14
CA ALA A 62 6.48 14.05 -0.07
C ALA A 62 7.26 13.03 0.76
N LYS A 63 7.07 13.06 2.07
CA LYS A 63 7.37 11.93 2.95
C LYS A 63 6.15 11.02 3.01
N VAL A 64 6.34 9.77 2.60
CA VAL A 64 5.27 8.78 2.45
C VAL A 64 5.43 7.67 3.48
N LEU A 65 4.34 7.32 4.13
CA LEU A 65 4.25 6.15 5.00
C LEU A 65 3.38 5.10 4.27
N ASP A 66 3.94 3.91 4.03
CA ASP A 66 3.27 2.78 3.36
C ASP A 66 2.95 1.71 4.41
N LEU A 67 1.72 1.69 4.89
CA LEU A 67 1.25 0.82 5.96
C LEU A 67 0.69 -0.48 5.40
N TYR A 68 1.05 -1.61 6.01
CA TYR A 68 0.76 -2.96 5.52
C TYR A 68 1.42 -3.21 4.17
N CYS A 69 2.70 -2.78 4.04
CA CYS A 69 3.40 -2.67 2.76
C CYS A 69 3.71 -4.02 2.09
N GLY A 70 3.51 -5.14 2.76
CA GLY A 70 3.83 -6.46 2.23
C GLY A 70 5.29 -6.54 1.78
N THR A 71 5.53 -7.02 0.56
CA THR A 71 6.86 -7.10 -0.06
C THR A 71 7.35 -5.75 -0.63
N GLY A 72 6.77 -4.64 -0.18
CA GLY A 72 7.17 -3.28 -0.54
C GLY A 72 6.72 -2.82 -1.92
N THR A 73 5.75 -3.50 -2.53
CA THR A 73 5.42 -3.32 -3.95
C THR A 73 4.92 -1.92 -4.28
N ILE A 74 4.01 -1.37 -3.49
CA ILE A 74 3.48 0.00 -3.69
C ILE A 74 4.57 1.02 -3.39
N GLY A 75 5.22 0.93 -2.22
CA GLY A 75 6.28 1.85 -1.81
C GLY A 75 7.41 1.96 -2.85
N ILE A 76 7.89 0.81 -3.37
CA ILE A 76 8.90 0.74 -4.42
C ILE A 76 8.40 1.38 -5.73
N TYR A 77 7.14 1.14 -6.10
CA TYR A 77 6.55 1.68 -7.33
C TYR A 77 6.49 3.21 -7.35
N ILE A 78 6.31 3.84 -6.19
CA ILE A 78 6.17 5.29 -6.05
C ILE A 78 7.45 5.99 -5.55
N ALA A 79 8.49 5.26 -5.17
CA ALA A 79 9.66 5.81 -4.49
C ALA A 79 10.34 6.95 -5.26
N SER A 80 10.39 6.88 -6.60
CA SER A 80 10.99 7.93 -7.44
C SER A 80 10.28 9.29 -7.37
N LEU A 81 9.07 9.34 -6.81
CA LEU A 81 8.26 10.56 -6.67
C LEU A 81 8.29 11.13 -5.25
N ALA A 82 8.79 10.36 -4.30
CA ALA A 82 8.82 10.71 -2.89
C ALA A 82 10.22 11.18 -2.47
N LYS A 83 10.29 12.03 -1.44
CA LYS A 83 11.54 12.35 -0.76
C LYS A 83 12.03 11.14 0.05
N GLU A 84 11.13 10.51 0.76
CA GLU A 84 11.38 9.36 1.61
C GLU A 84 10.12 8.50 1.66
N VAL A 85 10.29 7.18 1.60
CA VAL A 85 9.22 6.21 1.83
C VAL A 85 9.58 5.35 3.04
N ILE A 86 8.61 5.11 3.92
CA ILE A 86 8.76 4.19 5.05
C ILE A 86 7.66 3.15 4.95
N GLY A 87 8.04 1.90 4.66
CA GLY A 87 7.11 0.76 4.62
C GLY A 87 7.07 0.04 5.96
N ILE A 88 5.87 -0.37 6.39
CA ILE A 88 5.66 -1.13 7.63
C ILE A 88 4.81 -2.36 7.33
N ASP A 89 5.31 -3.52 7.74
CA ASP A 89 4.57 -4.80 7.70
C ASP A 89 4.99 -5.69 8.87
N CYS A 90 4.08 -6.50 9.37
CA CYS A 90 4.37 -7.39 10.52
C CYS A 90 5.08 -8.69 10.12
N SER A 91 5.05 -9.07 8.85
CA SER A 91 5.65 -10.31 8.36
C SER A 91 7.16 -10.12 8.10
N LYS A 92 7.98 -10.87 8.80
CA LYS A 92 9.43 -10.86 8.59
C LYS A 92 9.83 -11.33 7.19
N SER A 93 9.11 -12.30 6.61
CA SER A 93 9.35 -12.75 5.22
C SER A 93 9.04 -11.65 4.23
N ASN A 94 7.91 -10.94 4.39
CA ASN A 94 7.56 -9.82 3.55
C ASN A 94 8.63 -8.72 3.57
N ILE A 95 9.10 -8.33 4.76
CA ILE A 95 10.13 -7.29 4.90
C ILE A 95 11.47 -7.75 4.31
N THR A 96 11.83 -9.03 4.47
CA THR A 96 13.03 -9.59 3.83
C THR A 96 12.94 -9.50 2.30
N ASP A 97 11.79 -9.79 1.71
CA ASP A 97 11.58 -9.66 0.27
C ASP A 97 11.49 -8.19 -0.16
N ALA A 98 10.91 -7.30 0.66
CA ALA A 98 10.87 -5.87 0.41
C ALA A 98 12.29 -5.26 0.32
N ASP A 99 13.19 -5.66 1.22
CA ASP A 99 14.60 -5.23 1.18
C ASP A 99 15.33 -5.75 -0.07
N LYS A 100 15.10 -7.01 -0.49
CA LYS A 100 15.62 -7.52 -1.76
C LYS A 100 15.05 -6.75 -2.95
N ASN A 101 13.76 -6.46 -2.94
CA ASN A 101 13.07 -5.72 -3.98
C ASN A 101 13.58 -4.28 -4.12
N LYS A 102 13.86 -3.62 -3.00
CA LYS A 102 14.52 -2.33 -2.96
C LYS A 102 15.87 -2.37 -3.71
N VAL A 103 16.73 -3.35 -3.37
CA VAL A 103 18.04 -3.53 -3.99
C VAL A 103 17.90 -3.86 -5.48
N LEU A 104 17.00 -4.78 -5.86
CA LEU A 104 16.75 -5.18 -7.24
C LEU A 104 16.37 -4.00 -8.14
N ASN A 105 15.70 -2.98 -7.59
CA ASN A 105 15.27 -1.79 -8.30
C ASN A 105 16.19 -0.57 -8.10
N SER A 106 17.34 -0.73 -7.42
CA SER A 106 18.30 0.36 -7.13
C SER A 106 17.64 1.58 -6.49
N ILE A 107 16.84 1.36 -5.44
CA ILE A 107 16.10 2.42 -4.74
C ILE A 107 16.74 2.65 -3.37
N ASP A 108 17.14 3.90 -3.07
CA ASP A 108 17.83 4.25 -1.83
C ASP A 108 16.95 4.99 -0.82
N ASN A 109 15.90 5.67 -1.28
CA ASN A 109 15.04 6.53 -0.48
C ASN A 109 13.85 5.81 0.16
N ILE A 110 13.89 4.47 0.25
CA ILE A 110 12.90 3.66 0.96
C ILE A 110 13.56 2.81 2.06
N ARG A 111 12.90 2.68 3.20
CA ARG A 111 13.27 1.75 4.27
C ARG A 111 12.04 1.01 4.77
N PHE A 112 12.26 -0.20 5.28
CA PHE A 112 11.19 -1.06 5.77
C PHE A 112 11.35 -1.34 7.27
N ILE A 113 10.21 -1.48 7.97
CA ILE A 113 10.13 -1.76 9.40
C ILE A 113 9.26 -3.01 9.59
N CYS A 114 9.84 -4.05 10.22
CA CYS A 114 9.11 -5.26 10.58
C CYS A 114 8.42 -5.07 11.94
N ALA A 115 7.15 -4.68 11.92
CA ALA A 115 6.35 -4.47 13.12
C ALA A 115 4.86 -4.48 12.76
N LYS A 116 3.99 -4.70 13.75
CA LYS A 116 2.57 -4.40 13.58
C LYS A 116 2.38 -2.90 13.48
N VAL A 117 1.53 -2.46 12.56
CA VAL A 117 1.25 -1.03 12.33
C VAL A 117 0.80 -0.35 13.62
N GLU A 118 -0.15 -0.95 14.32
CA GLU A 118 -0.72 -0.44 15.56
C GLU A 118 0.29 -0.28 16.71
N ASP A 119 1.42 -0.98 16.65
CA ASP A 119 2.45 -0.93 17.70
C ASP A 119 3.48 0.19 17.47
N VAL A 120 3.65 0.64 16.23
CA VAL A 120 4.72 1.59 15.86
C VAL A 120 4.22 2.91 15.27
N ILE A 121 2.96 2.99 14.84
CA ILE A 121 2.42 4.16 14.15
C ILE A 121 2.42 5.42 15.02
N ASP A 122 2.37 5.28 16.34
CA ASP A 122 2.40 6.40 17.29
C ASP A 122 3.77 7.11 17.35
N GLN A 123 4.84 6.49 16.85
CA GLN A 123 6.17 7.09 16.74
C GLN A 123 6.25 8.14 15.62
N PHE A 124 5.32 8.12 14.66
CA PHE A 124 5.28 9.06 13.56
C PHE A 124 4.51 10.33 13.97
N LYS A 125 5.04 11.48 13.55
CA LYS A 125 4.49 12.80 13.83
C LYS A 125 3.97 13.46 12.56
N SER A 126 3.53 14.70 12.66
CA SER A 126 2.94 15.52 11.58
C SER A 126 3.87 15.87 10.41
N ASN A 127 5.06 15.28 10.33
CA ASN A 127 5.97 15.45 9.19
C ASN A 127 5.79 14.42 8.07
N ILE A 128 4.73 13.63 8.11
CA ILE A 128 4.31 12.72 7.04
C ILE A 128 3.30 13.46 6.16
N ASP A 129 3.57 13.53 4.87
CA ASP A 129 2.71 14.23 3.92
C ASP A 129 1.59 13.33 3.37
N ILE A 130 1.93 12.07 3.08
CA ILE A 130 1.00 11.09 2.52
C ILE A 130 1.10 9.80 3.31
N ILE A 131 -0.06 9.19 3.61
CA ILE A 131 -0.12 7.83 4.12
C ILE A 131 -0.87 6.97 3.11
N ILE A 132 -0.24 5.87 2.68
CA ILE A 132 -0.86 4.81 1.90
C ILE A 132 -1.20 3.69 2.87
N VAL A 133 -2.39 3.13 2.76
CA VAL A 133 -2.82 1.98 3.55
C VAL A 133 -3.39 0.89 2.64
N ASP A 134 -2.92 -0.34 2.78
CA ASP A 134 -3.46 -1.54 2.11
C ASP A 134 -3.70 -2.64 3.16
N PRO A 135 -4.69 -2.44 4.06
CA PRO A 135 -4.88 -3.31 5.21
C PRO A 135 -5.47 -4.67 4.82
N PRO A 136 -5.37 -5.67 5.71
CA PRO A 136 -6.04 -6.96 5.53
C PRO A 136 -7.57 -6.79 5.46
N ARG A 137 -8.28 -7.87 5.12
CA ARG A 137 -9.76 -7.89 4.95
C ARG A 137 -10.53 -7.33 6.14
N ALA A 138 -9.98 -7.38 7.34
CA ALA A 138 -10.58 -6.81 8.56
C ALA A 138 -10.65 -5.28 8.56
N GLY A 139 -9.93 -4.60 7.66
CA GLY A 139 -9.77 -3.16 7.64
C GLY A 139 -8.75 -2.66 8.66
N LEU A 140 -8.79 -1.38 8.98
CA LEU A 140 -7.89 -0.74 9.92
C LEU A 140 -8.27 -1.04 11.37
N ASP A 141 -7.25 -1.20 12.21
CA ASP A 141 -7.42 -1.22 13.67
C ASP A 141 -7.82 0.18 14.19
N PRO A 142 -8.67 0.28 15.25
CA PRO A 142 -9.07 1.57 15.82
C PRO A 142 -7.90 2.45 16.27
N LYS A 143 -6.81 1.87 16.80
CA LYS A 143 -5.60 2.61 17.17
C LYS A 143 -4.91 3.20 15.93
N THR A 144 -4.89 2.45 14.82
CA THR A 144 -4.37 2.96 13.54
C THR A 144 -5.20 4.14 13.05
N ILE A 145 -6.54 4.03 13.04
CA ILE A 145 -7.43 5.13 12.64
C ILE A 145 -7.19 6.38 13.51
N SER A 146 -7.10 6.21 14.82
CA SER A 146 -6.81 7.31 15.76
C SER A 146 -5.47 7.99 15.44
N ASN A 147 -4.44 7.19 15.14
CA ASN A 147 -3.12 7.71 14.80
C ASN A 147 -3.08 8.39 13.42
N LEU A 148 -3.83 7.90 12.43
CA LEU A 148 -3.99 8.61 11.14
C LEU A 148 -4.54 10.02 11.36
N LYS A 149 -5.57 10.16 12.21
CA LYS A 149 -6.13 11.48 12.57
C LYS A 149 -5.12 12.35 13.34
N ARG A 150 -4.32 11.77 14.23
CA ARG A 150 -3.29 12.48 15.00
C ARG A 150 -2.11 12.95 14.15
N ILE A 151 -1.60 12.07 13.27
CA ILE A 151 -0.51 12.40 12.33
C ILE A 151 -1.01 13.47 11.35
N ASN A 152 -2.27 13.36 10.95
CA ASN A 152 -3.00 14.30 10.12
C ASN A 152 -2.26 14.61 8.80
N PRO A 153 -1.91 13.58 8.00
CA PRO A 153 -1.26 13.78 6.71
C PRO A 153 -2.17 14.59 5.76
N LYS A 154 -1.57 15.28 4.81
CA LYS A 154 -2.30 16.05 3.78
C LYS A 154 -3.21 15.15 2.94
N LYS A 155 -2.79 13.88 2.74
CA LYS A 155 -3.50 12.91 1.91
C LYS A 155 -3.39 11.50 2.49
N ILE A 156 -4.49 10.76 2.43
CA ILE A 156 -4.52 9.31 2.65
C ILE A 156 -4.95 8.65 1.35
N VAL A 157 -4.21 7.64 0.91
CA VAL A 157 -4.57 6.76 -0.20
C VAL A 157 -4.89 5.39 0.37
N TYR A 158 -6.15 5.01 0.38
CA TYR A 158 -6.63 3.75 0.96
C TYR A 158 -6.92 2.75 -0.16
N VAL A 159 -6.15 1.68 -0.22
CA VAL A 159 -6.40 0.49 -1.04
C VAL A 159 -7.18 -0.51 -0.20
N SER A 160 -8.26 -1.08 -0.72
CA SER A 160 -9.09 -2.03 0.03
C SER A 160 -9.69 -3.10 -0.85
N CYS A 161 -9.61 -4.36 -0.41
CA CYS A 161 -10.26 -5.51 -1.06
C CYS A 161 -11.67 -5.81 -0.52
N VAL A 162 -12.16 -5.07 0.50
CA VAL A 162 -13.47 -5.30 1.13
C VAL A 162 -14.24 -3.98 1.30
N PRO A 163 -15.23 -3.69 0.44
CA PRO A 163 -16.00 -2.44 0.50
C PRO A 163 -16.69 -2.19 1.83
N ALA A 164 -17.14 -3.23 2.53
CA ALA A 164 -17.84 -3.08 3.82
C ALA A 164 -16.92 -2.56 4.93
N THR A 165 -15.69 -3.09 5.05
CA THR A 165 -14.71 -2.61 6.03
C THR A 165 -14.17 -1.25 5.63
N LEU A 166 -13.98 -0.99 4.33
CA LEU A 166 -13.64 0.33 3.81
C LEU A 166 -14.68 1.37 4.25
N ALA A 167 -15.98 1.12 4.03
CA ALA A 167 -17.04 2.05 4.42
C ALA A 167 -17.06 2.33 5.93
N ARG A 168 -16.83 1.30 6.77
CA ARG A 168 -16.69 1.46 8.23
C ARG A 168 -15.53 2.40 8.58
N ASP A 169 -14.37 2.17 7.99
CA ASP A 169 -13.15 2.93 8.31
C ASP A 169 -13.24 4.37 7.78
N LEU A 170 -13.83 4.56 6.61
CA LEU A 170 -14.10 5.89 6.04
C LEU A 170 -15.04 6.70 6.93
N LYS A 171 -16.08 6.09 7.49
CA LYS A 171 -16.99 6.77 8.43
C LYS A 171 -16.21 7.39 9.61
N GLU A 172 -15.25 6.67 10.15
CA GLU A 172 -14.39 7.17 11.23
C GLU A 172 -13.40 8.26 10.76
N LEU A 173 -12.79 8.07 9.58
CA LEU A 173 -11.82 9.01 9.03
C LEU A 173 -12.48 10.32 8.57
N CYS A 174 -13.74 10.29 8.13
CA CYS A 174 -14.49 11.47 7.67
C CYS A 174 -14.72 12.53 8.76
N SER A 175 -14.44 12.25 10.04
CA SER A 175 -14.39 13.29 11.06
C SER A 175 -13.26 14.31 10.84
N SER A 176 -12.16 13.91 10.18
CA SER A 176 -10.96 14.74 9.95
C SER A 176 -10.61 14.91 8.47
N TYR A 177 -11.17 14.09 7.60
CA TYR A 177 -10.86 14.04 6.18
C TYR A 177 -12.11 14.16 5.32
N GLU A 178 -11.93 14.64 4.10
CA GLU A 178 -12.92 14.63 3.02
C GLU A 178 -12.52 13.57 2.00
N ILE A 179 -13.50 12.78 1.52
CA ILE A 179 -13.28 11.81 0.44
C ILE A 179 -13.27 12.58 -0.88
N GLU A 180 -12.14 12.52 -1.60
CA GLU A 180 -12.05 13.08 -2.95
C GLU A 180 -12.80 12.20 -3.95
N TYR A 181 -12.50 10.89 -3.92
CA TYR A 181 -13.20 9.87 -4.72
C TYR A 181 -12.95 8.46 -4.19
N VAL A 182 -13.78 7.53 -4.69
CA VAL A 182 -13.61 6.09 -4.55
C VAL A 182 -13.59 5.48 -5.95
N LYS A 183 -12.51 4.79 -6.34
CA LYS A 183 -12.33 4.18 -7.65
C LYS A 183 -12.23 2.66 -7.53
N PRO A 184 -13.21 1.90 -8.06
CA PRO A 184 -13.19 0.45 -8.04
C PRO A 184 -12.31 -0.14 -9.15
N PHE A 185 -11.67 -1.29 -8.87
CA PHE A 185 -10.89 -2.09 -9.79
C PHE A 185 -11.39 -3.55 -9.72
N ASN A 186 -11.89 -4.07 -10.83
CA ASN A 186 -12.36 -5.46 -10.91
C ASN A 186 -11.17 -6.42 -11.14
N MET A 187 -10.39 -6.63 -10.07
CA MET A 187 -9.16 -7.45 -10.11
C MET A 187 -9.42 -8.92 -10.39
N PHE A 188 -10.58 -9.44 -9.97
CA PHE A 188 -10.96 -10.84 -10.01
C PHE A 188 -12.25 -10.99 -10.82
N GLN A 189 -12.13 -10.98 -12.15
CA GLN A 189 -13.28 -11.18 -13.05
C GLN A 189 -14.04 -12.45 -12.70
N ARG A 190 -15.39 -12.40 -12.72
CA ARG A 190 -16.31 -13.47 -12.35
C ARG A 190 -16.37 -13.81 -10.86
N THR A 191 -15.87 -12.94 -10.00
CA THR A 191 -16.06 -13.00 -8.55
C THR A 191 -16.69 -11.69 -8.04
N TYR A 192 -17.14 -11.69 -6.80
CA TYR A 192 -17.66 -10.49 -6.13
C TYR A 192 -16.55 -9.64 -5.48
N HIS A 193 -15.29 -10.03 -5.64
CA HIS A 193 -14.15 -9.30 -5.06
C HIS A 193 -13.80 -8.09 -5.92
N ILE A 194 -13.84 -6.92 -5.30
CA ILE A 194 -13.48 -5.64 -5.91
C ILE A 194 -12.41 -5.00 -5.05
N GLU A 195 -11.32 -4.57 -5.67
CA GLU A 195 -10.37 -3.66 -5.03
C GLU A 195 -10.85 -2.22 -5.23
N CYS A 196 -10.68 -1.39 -4.21
CA CYS A 196 -11.00 0.03 -4.30
C CYS A 196 -9.78 0.88 -3.92
N VAL A 197 -9.52 1.93 -4.69
CA VAL A 197 -8.62 3.02 -4.27
C VAL A 197 -9.48 4.20 -3.86
N THR A 198 -9.36 4.60 -2.59
CA THR A 198 -10.04 5.77 -2.04
C THR A 198 -9.02 6.83 -1.69
N VAL A 199 -9.26 8.05 -2.11
CA VAL A 199 -8.39 9.19 -1.80
C VAL A 199 -9.12 10.12 -0.86
N LEU A 200 -8.42 10.48 0.23
CA LEU A 200 -8.93 11.42 1.22
C LEU A 200 -7.95 12.59 1.37
N HIS A 201 -8.50 13.79 1.52
CA HIS A 201 -7.77 15.00 1.88
C HIS A 201 -8.07 15.44 3.30
N GLN A 202 -7.08 16.05 3.93
CA GLN A 202 -7.26 16.75 5.19
C GLN A 202 -8.34 17.84 5.03
N LYS A 203 -9.30 17.88 5.96
CA LYS A 203 -10.29 18.97 5.99
C LYS A 203 -9.62 20.32 6.26
N ASN A 204 -9.94 21.32 5.45
CA ASN A 204 -9.54 22.70 5.70
C ASN A 204 -10.42 23.31 6.78
N ILE A 205 -9.96 23.34 8.02
CA ILE A 205 -10.67 23.90 9.19
C ILE A 205 -11.04 25.39 9.01
N ASN A 206 -10.40 26.08 8.04
CA ASN A 206 -10.62 27.52 7.81
C ASN A 206 -11.82 27.87 6.91
N LYS A 207 -12.51 26.92 6.27
CA LYS A 207 -13.68 27.22 5.44
C LYS A 207 -14.98 27.37 6.22
N GLU A 208 -15.10 26.81 7.42
CA GLU A 208 -16.35 26.88 8.21
C GLU A 208 -16.49 28.17 9.04
N LYS A 209 -15.45 28.99 9.19
CA LYS A 209 -15.53 30.26 9.96
C LYS A 209 -16.00 31.47 9.14
N ASN A 210 -16.17 31.32 7.82
CA ASN A 210 -16.59 32.43 6.95
C ASN A 210 -18.01 32.28 6.40
N SER A 211 -18.84 31.37 6.96
CA SER A 211 -20.24 31.17 6.57
C SER A 211 -21.15 31.38 7.78
N CYS A 212 -21.03 32.52 8.41
CA CYS A 212 -22.04 33.07 9.35
C CYS A 212 -22.27 34.53 9.03
#